data_f09ed2f9c8976e6b8c50caaef840c8e6
#
_entry.id   f09ed2f9c8976e6b8c50caaef840c8e6
#
_cell.length_a   1.000
_cell.length_b   1.000
_cell.length_c   1.000
_cell.angle_alpha   90.00
_cell.angle_beta   90.00
_cell.angle_gamma   90.00
#
_symmetry.space_group_name_H-M   'P 1'
#
loop_
_entity.id
_entity.type
_entity.pdbx_description
1 polymer ?
#
loop_
_entity_poly.entity_id
_entity_poly.type
_entity_poly.pdbx_seq_one_letter_code
_entity_poly.pdbx_strand_id
1 'polypeptide(L)'
;QVAFLGLYRTLFFLPYITALTAAAAVWRWIYHPEFGFLNWLLHTPGLDWLNTPTGVFALLLRPLGVELQGFLAGPSLAFVAVMAMSVWHFLGYQVVILLAGLQAIPKEYYEAAELDGASFFQKHRLITWPLLSPTTFFLFTLGLIGAFQVFTQVYVLTPTGGVLQDTLILAFYLYN
;
A
#
# COMPACT_ATOMS: atom_id res chain seq x y z
N GLN A 1 -24.20 1.02 14.70
CA GLN A 1 -23.42 2.27 14.54
C GLN A 1 -22.07 2.04 15.19
N VAL A 2 -20.99 2.19 14.41
CA VAL A 2 -19.63 2.08 14.96
C VAL A 2 -19.34 3.40 15.71
N ALA A 3 -19.16 3.28 17.04
CA ALA A 3 -18.73 4.42 17.84
C ALA A 3 -17.39 4.95 17.29
N PHE A 4 -17.24 6.30 17.22
CA PHE A 4 -16.02 6.95 16.73
C PHE A 4 -15.71 6.84 15.23
N LEU A 5 -16.71 6.64 14.35
CA LEU A 5 -16.52 6.63 12.89
C LEU A 5 -15.72 7.85 12.38
N GLY A 6 -15.94 9.03 12.96
CA GLY A 6 -15.18 10.24 12.64
C GLY A 6 -13.68 10.11 12.95
N LEU A 7 -13.35 9.54 14.12
CA LEU A 7 -11.96 9.34 14.54
C LEU A 7 -11.23 8.37 13.61
N TYR A 8 -11.87 7.25 13.23
CA TYR A 8 -11.28 6.31 12.28
C TYR A 8 -11.00 6.97 10.92
N ARG A 9 -11.96 7.72 10.39
CA ARG A 9 -11.78 8.47 9.13
C ARG A 9 -10.60 9.44 9.21
N THR A 10 -10.49 10.18 10.30
CA THR A 10 -9.39 11.13 10.51
C THR A 10 -8.05 10.41 10.62
N LEU A 11 -7.96 9.34 11.39
CA LEU A 11 -6.72 8.57 11.56
C LEU A 11 -6.23 7.94 10.25
N PHE A 12 -7.14 7.37 9.45
CA PHE A 12 -6.76 6.80 8.15
C PHE A 12 -6.43 7.86 7.10
N PHE A 13 -7.03 9.06 7.18
CA PHE A 13 -6.79 10.13 6.24
C PHE A 13 -5.57 10.98 6.58
N LEU A 14 -5.12 10.98 7.84
CA LEU A 14 -3.98 11.75 8.32
C LEU A 14 -2.69 11.52 7.49
N PRO A 15 -2.31 10.27 7.13
CA PRO A 15 -1.15 10.03 6.30
C PRO A 15 -1.20 10.77 4.96
N TYR A 16 -2.34 10.83 4.32
CA TYR A 16 -2.52 11.45 3.01
C TYR A 16 -2.35 12.99 3.05
N ILE A 17 -2.73 13.63 4.15
CA ILE A 17 -2.57 15.10 4.31
C ILE A 17 -1.12 15.47 4.60
N THR A 18 -0.32 14.53 5.12
CA THR A 18 1.08 14.79 5.46
C THR A 18 1.90 15.03 4.20
N ALA A 19 2.82 16.00 4.21
CA ALA A 19 3.72 16.22 3.11
C ALA A 19 4.51 14.94 2.79
N LEU A 20 4.44 14.46 1.55
CA LEU A 20 5.01 13.19 1.12
C LEU A 20 6.51 13.08 1.41
N THR A 21 7.25 14.18 1.25
CA THR A 21 8.69 14.24 1.56
C THR A 21 8.95 14.04 3.05
N ALA A 22 8.14 14.67 3.92
CA ALA A 22 8.26 14.50 5.37
C ALA A 22 7.91 13.06 5.78
N ALA A 23 6.83 12.51 5.22
CA ALA A 23 6.46 11.11 5.43
C ALA A 23 7.60 10.17 5.00
N ALA A 24 8.21 10.38 3.83
CA ALA A 24 9.31 9.57 3.35
C ALA A 24 10.56 9.66 4.27
N ALA A 25 10.86 10.83 4.82
CA ALA A 25 11.95 10.99 5.79
C ALA A 25 11.69 10.20 7.09
N VAL A 26 10.44 10.22 7.61
CA VAL A 26 10.05 9.41 8.77
C VAL A 26 10.16 7.92 8.46
N TRP A 27 9.69 7.48 7.29
CA TRP A 27 9.80 6.08 6.89
C TRP A 27 11.26 5.63 6.71
N ARG A 28 12.15 6.51 6.21
CA ARG A 28 13.58 6.24 6.14
C ARG A 28 14.17 5.98 7.54
N TRP A 29 13.73 6.72 8.55
CA TRP A 29 14.09 6.47 9.94
C TRP A 29 13.52 5.13 10.46
N ILE A 30 12.26 4.81 10.14
CA ILE A 30 11.62 3.54 10.51
C ILE A 30 12.39 2.32 9.95
N TYR A 31 12.96 2.46 8.75
CA TYR A 31 13.76 1.43 8.06
C TYR A 31 15.23 1.41 8.46
N HIS A 32 15.66 2.24 9.42
CA HIS A 32 17.07 2.33 9.78
C HIS A 32 17.57 0.99 10.37
N PRO A 33 18.77 0.49 9.94
CA PRO A 33 19.25 -0.83 10.33
C PRO A 33 19.52 -0.97 11.84
N GLU A 34 20.02 0.07 12.52
CA GLU A 34 20.44 -0.01 13.92
C GLU A 34 19.32 0.37 14.91
N PHE A 35 18.59 1.45 14.65
CA PHE A 35 17.59 2.01 15.57
C PHE A 35 16.18 2.15 14.93
N GLY A 36 15.95 1.55 13.76
CA GLY A 36 14.66 1.60 13.08
C GLY A 36 13.58 0.85 13.85
N PHE A 37 12.40 1.46 13.93
CA PHE A 37 11.23 0.87 14.60
C PHE A 37 10.84 -0.49 14.03
N LEU A 38 10.98 -0.68 12.71
CA LEU A 38 10.60 -1.94 12.07
C LEU A 38 11.50 -3.11 12.47
N ASN A 39 12.81 -2.87 12.58
CA ASN A 39 13.77 -3.88 13.04
C ASN A 39 13.54 -4.25 14.51
N TRP A 40 13.18 -3.27 15.34
CA TRP A 40 12.79 -3.53 16.73
C TRP A 40 11.53 -4.39 16.80
N LEU A 41 10.49 -4.07 16.00
CA LEU A 41 9.21 -4.78 15.99
C LEU A 41 9.34 -6.22 15.48
N LEU A 42 10.11 -6.43 14.40
CA LEU A 42 10.29 -7.73 13.76
C LEU A 42 11.42 -8.57 14.37
N HIS A 43 12.12 -8.06 15.38
CA HIS A 43 13.28 -8.72 16.00
C HIS A 43 14.37 -9.09 14.97
N THR A 44 14.62 -8.22 14.00
CA THR A 44 15.63 -8.38 12.93
C THR A 44 16.73 -7.31 13.04
N PRO A 45 17.54 -7.32 14.11
CA PRO A 45 18.54 -6.28 14.31
C PRO A 45 19.57 -6.29 13.18
N GLY A 46 19.90 -5.10 12.67
CA GLY A 46 20.89 -4.93 11.61
C GLY A 46 20.39 -5.18 10.19
N LEU A 47 19.13 -5.51 9.97
CA LEU A 47 18.58 -5.64 8.63
C LEU A 47 18.45 -4.27 7.99
N ASP A 48 19.18 -4.06 6.90
CA ASP A 48 19.06 -2.83 6.09
C ASP A 48 17.99 -3.01 5.01
N TRP A 49 16.82 -2.46 5.25
CA TRP A 49 15.66 -2.56 4.34
C TRP A 49 15.90 -1.91 2.99
N LEU A 50 16.74 -0.88 2.93
CA LEU A 50 16.93 -0.06 1.73
C LEU A 50 18.15 -0.47 0.91
N ASN A 51 19.14 -1.15 1.53
CA ASN A 51 20.40 -1.49 0.88
C ASN A 51 20.72 -2.99 0.85
N THR A 52 19.79 -3.86 1.32
CA THR A 52 20.00 -5.31 1.25
C THR A 52 19.72 -5.84 -0.14
N PRO A 53 20.69 -6.51 -0.81
CA PRO A 53 20.54 -7.00 -2.17
C PRO A 53 19.69 -8.29 -2.29
N THR A 54 19.22 -8.85 -1.18
CA THR A 54 18.39 -10.06 -1.18
C THR A 54 16.94 -9.74 -1.52
N GLY A 55 16.36 -10.50 -2.45
CA GLY A 55 14.94 -10.41 -2.74
C GLY A 55 14.08 -10.95 -1.60
N VAL A 56 12.84 -10.49 -1.53
CA VAL A 56 11.90 -10.83 -0.44
C VAL A 56 11.61 -12.33 -0.39
N PHE A 57 11.44 -12.99 -1.54
CA PHE A 57 11.17 -14.44 -1.56
C PHE A 57 12.37 -15.26 -1.11
N ALA A 58 13.59 -14.84 -1.47
CA ALA A 58 14.81 -15.48 -0.97
C ALA A 58 14.92 -15.34 0.55
N LEU A 59 14.57 -14.18 1.11
CA LEU A 59 14.59 -13.95 2.56
C LEU A 59 13.54 -14.83 3.29
N LEU A 60 12.31 -14.90 2.77
CA LEU A 60 11.22 -15.67 3.36
C LEU A 60 11.45 -17.18 3.31
N LEU A 61 12.10 -17.69 2.24
CA LEU A 61 12.33 -19.12 2.06
C LEU A 61 13.68 -19.59 2.60
N ARG A 62 14.56 -18.68 2.96
CA ARG A 62 15.86 -19.01 3.60
C ARG A 62 15.75 -19.94 4.81
N PRO A 63 14.80 -19.75 5.76
CA PRO A 63 14.65 -20.66 6.90
C PRO A 63 14.22 -22.08 6.50
N LEU A 64 13.67 -22.28 5.29
CA LEU A 64 13.30 -23.58 4.75
C LEU A 64 14.45 -24.25 3.95
N GLY A 65 15.65 -23.64 3.95
CA GLY A 65 16.82 -24.16 3.23
C GLY A 65 16.77 -23.96 1.71
N VAL A 66 15.86 -23.11 1.19
CA VAL A 66 15.73 -22.82 -0.23
C VAL A 66 16.50 -21.55 -0.57
N GLU A 67 17.54 -21.66 -1.37
CA GLU A 67 18.29 -20.52 -1.89
C GLU A 67 17.74 -20.12 -3.27
N LEU A 68 17.06 -18.97 -3.31
CA LEU A 68 16.56 -18.41 -4.57
C LEU A 68 17.50 -17.30 -5.05
N GLN A 69 17.85 -17.32 -6.33
CA GLN A 69 18.71 -16.33 -6.96
C GLN A 69 18.05 -15.72 -8.21
N GLY A 70 18.50 -14.53 -8.58
CA GLY A 70 18.01 -13.81 -9.76
C GLY A 70 16.51 -13.48 -9.65
N PHE A 71 15.76 -13.64 -10.73
CA PHE A 71 14.34 -13.30 -10.81
C PHE A 71 13.46 -14.03 -9.78
N LEU A 72 13.81 -15.28 -9.42
CA LEU A 72 13.08 -16.06 -8.42
C LEU A 72 13.26 -15.56 -6.98
N ALA A 73 14.30 -14.77 -6.72
CA ALA A 73 14.49 -14.12 -5.41
C ALA A 73 13.39 -13.08 -5.11
N GLY A 74 12.64 -12.64 -6.13
CA GLY A 74 11.60 -11.63 -6.02
C GLY A 74 12.14 -10.20 -6.00
N PRO A 75 11.26 -9.19 -5.75
CA PRO A 75 11.64 -7.80 -5.66
C PRO A 75 12.56 -7.55 -4.47
N SER A 76 13.40 -6.50 -4.54
CA SER A 76 14.25 -6.13 -3.41
C SER A 76 13.45 -5.70 -2.19
N LEU A 77 14.07 -5.78 -1.02
CA LEU A 77 13.49 -5.20 0.20
C LEU A 77 13.24 -3.70 0.05
N ALA A 78 14.11 -2.99 -0.65
CA ALA A 78 13.95 -1.57 -0.94
C ALA A 78 12.66 -1.29 -1.74
N PHE A 79 12.38 -2.08 -2.76
CA PHE A 79 11.15 -1.96 -3.55
C PHE A 79 9.90 -2.18 -2.69
N VAL A 80 9.92 -3.23 -1.84
CA VAL A 80 8.80 -3.52 -0.91
C VAL A 80 8.65 -2.41 0.14
N ALA A 81 9.74 -1.85 0.63
CA ALA A 81 9.72 -0.71 1.55
C ALA A 81 9.06 0.54 0.92
N VAL A 82 9.40 0.86 -0.33
CA VAL A 82 8.76 1.95 -1.08
C VAL A 82 7.27 1.67 -1.29
N MET A 83 6.90 0.43 -1.65
CA MET A 83 5.50 0.03 -1.80
C MET A 83 4.72 0.15 -0.49
N ALA A 84 5.27 -0.33 0.63
CA ALA A 84 4.61 -0.28 1.93
C ALA A 84 4.33 1.16 2.37
N MET A 85 5.31 2.05 2.22
CA MET A 85 5.12 3.48 2.47
C MET A 85 4.04 4.07 1.55
N SER A 86 4.07 3.76 0.26
CA SER A 86 3.11 4.29 -0.71
C SER A 86 1.68 3.83 -0.41
N VAL A 87 1.50 2.54 -0.12
CA VAL A 87 0.19 1.99 0.30
C VAL A 87 -0.31 2.69 1.55
N TRP A 88 0.52 2.82 2.59
CA TRP A 88 0.15 3.51 3.82
C TRP A 88 -0.27 4.97 3.57
N HIS A 89 0.47 5.69 2.73
CA HIS A 89 0.19 7.11 2.44
C HIS A 89 -1.14 7.30 1.69
N PHE A 90 -1.42 6.47 0.67
CA PHE A 90 -2.59 6.62 -0.19
C PHE A 90 -3.84 5.87 0.29
N LEU A 91 -3.70 4.92 1.22
CA LEU A 91 -4.80 4.07 1.70
C LEU A 91 -5.99 4.91 2.21
N GLY A 92 -5.72 5.94 3.01
CA GLY A 92 -6.77 6.76 3.62
C GLY A 92 -7.64 7.49 2.59
N TYR A 93 -7.03 8.04 1.56
CA TYR A 93 -7.74 8.66 0.45
C TYR A 93 -8.66 7.67 -0.28
N GLN A 94 -8.15 6.48 -0.58
CA GLN A 94 -8.92 5.43 -1.25
C GLN A 94 -10.10 4.95 -0.40
N VAL A 95 -9.87 4.76 0.91
CA VAL A 95 -10.93 4.35 1.86
C VAL A 95 -12.05 5.39 1.92
N VAL A 96 -11.72 6.68 1.97
CA VAL A 96 -12.74 7.75 2.03
C VAL A 96 -13.62 7.76 0.76
N ILE A 97 -13.02 7.62 -0.42
CA ILE A 97 -13.77 7.59 -1.68
C ILE A 97 -14.63 6.32 -1.79
N LEU A 98 -14.09 5.14 -1.41
CA LEU A 98 -14.86 3.90 -1.39
C LEU A 98 -16.05 3.98 -0.42
N LEU A 99 -15.86 4.58 0.75
CA LEU A 99 -16.94 4.79 1.71
C LEU A 99 -18.02 5.72 1.16
N ALA A 100 -17.63 6.78 0.45
CA ALA A 100 -18.59 7.66 -0.23
C ALA A 100 -19.38 6.91 -1.31
N GLY A 101 -18.69 6.10 -2.12
CA GLY A 101 -19.33 5.23 -3.11
C GLY A 101 -20.30 4.23 -2.49
N LEU A 102 -19.93 3.62 -1.37
CA LEU A 102 -20.83 2.70 -0.63
C LEU A 102 -22.06 3.41 -0.07
N GLN A 103 -21.91 4.64 0.43
CA GLN A 103 -23.02 5.43 0.95
C GLN A 103 -23.98 5.94 -0.14
N ALA A 104 -23.52 6.01 -1.37
CA ALA A 104 -24.35 6.40 -2.53
C ALA A 104 -25.28 5.26 -2.99
N ILE A 105 -25.08 4.02 -2.55
CA ILE A 105 -25.95 2.90 -2.91
C ILE A 105 -27.25 3.01 -2.11
N PRO A 106 -28.42 3.11 -2.79
CA PRO A 106 -29.72 3.18 -2.13
C PRO A 106 -29.99 1.95 -1.26
N LYS A 107 -30.52 2.17 -0.05
CA LYS A 107 -30.84 1.09 0.89
C LYS A 107 -31.93 0.14 0.37
N GLU A 108 -32.79 0.66 -0.47
CA GLU A 108 -33.93 -0.07 -1.09
C GLU A 108 -33.45 -1.36 -1.80
N TYR A 109 -32.27 -1.34 -2.42
CA TYR A 109 -31.71 -2.55 -3.05
C TYR A 109 -31.40 -3.64 -2.03
N TYR A 110 -30.92 -3.26 -0.85
CA TYR A 110 -30.60 -4.23 0.20
C TYR A 110 -31.87 -4.74 0.89
N GLU A 111 -32.87 -3.89 1.08
CA GLU A 111 -34.17 -4.23 1.66
C GLU A 111 -34.95 -5.18 0.74
N ALA A 112 -34.99 -4.92 -0.56
CA ALA A 112 -35.58 -5.80 -1.55
C ALA A 112 -34.90 -7.18 -1.55
N ALA A 113 -33.55 -7.21 -1.55
CA ALA A 113 -32.82 -8.47 -1.51
C ALA A 113 -33.03 -9.25 -0.19
N GLU A 114 -33.28 -8.57 0.94
CA GLU A 114 -33.62 -9.21 2.19
C GLU A 114 -34.99 -9.87 2.12
N LEU A 115 -35.98 -9.25 1.51
CA LEU A 115 -37.28 -9.82 1.27
C LEU A 115 -37.22 -11.07 0.37
N ASP A 116 -36.30 -11.06 -0.61
CA ASP A 116 -36.02 -12.21 -1.47
C ASP A 116 -35.18 -13.31 -0.79
N GLY A 117 -34.84 -13.15 0.50
CA GLY A 117 -34.06 -14.13 1.26
C GLY A 117 -32.57 -14.18 0.91
N ALA A 118 -32.01 -13.14 0.27
CA ALA A 118 -30.61 -13.11 -0.09
C ALA A 118 -29.68 -13.06 1.14
N SER A 119 -28.69 -13.94 1.16
CA SER A 119 -27.65 -13.98 2.18
C SER A 119 -26.75 -12.75 2.13
N PHE A 120 -26.00 -12.48 3.22
CA PHE A 120 -25.02 -11.39 3.28
C PHE A 120 -24.04 -11.43 2.11
N PHE A 121 -23.51 -12.60 1.76
CA PHE A 121 -22.56 -12.77 0.67
C PHE A 121 -23.18 -12.51 -0.72
N GLN A 122 -24.42 -12.93 -0.92
CA GLN A 122 -25.17 -12.65 -2.15
C GLN A 122 -25.42 -11.16 -2.32
N LYS A 123 -25.84 -10.45 -1.28
CA LYS A 123 -26.01 -8.98 -1.30
C LYS A 123 -24.70 -8.28 -1.64
N HIS A 124 -23.59 -8.73 -1.04
CA HIS A 124 -22.28 -8.13 -1.34
C HIS A 124 -21.85 -8.36 -2.79
N ARG A 125 -22.01 -9.56 -3.31
CA ARG A 125 -21.58 -9.94 -4.67
C ARG A 125 -22.48 -9.37 -5.77
N LEU A 126 -23.80 -9.33 -5.56
CA LEU A 126 -24.79 -9.01 -6.60
C LEU A 126 -25.24 -7.54 -6.57
N ILE A 127 -25.10 -6.85 -5.43
CA ILE A 127 -25.53 -5.45 -5.27
C ILE A 127 -24.31 -4.57 -5.02
N THR A 128 -23.59 -4.81 -3.91
CA THR A 128 -22.52 -3.89 -3.50
C THR A 128 -21.40 -3.80 -4.54
N TRP A 129 -20.85 -4.94 -4.97
CA TRP A 129 -19.73 -4.98 -5.88
C TRP A 129 -20.04 -4.38 -7.26
N PRO A 130 -21.15 -4.72 -7.94
CA PRO A 130 -21.50 -4.12 -9.21
C PRO A 130 -21.76 -2.62 -9.13
N LEU A 131 -22.49 -2.16 -8.10
CA LEU A 131 -22.80 -0.73 -7.94
C LEU A 131 -21.60 0.10 -7.50
N LEU A 132 -20.61 -0.52 -6.85
CA LEU A 132 -19.36 0.13 -6.47
C LEU A 132 -18.32 0.13 -7.61
N SER A 133 -18.54 -0.67 -8.65
CA SER A 133 -17.57 -0.83 -9.74
C SER A 133 -17.12 0.46 -10.42
N PRO A 134 -17.98 1.49 -10.67
CA PRO A 134 -17.55 2.76 -11.25
C PRO A 134 -16.55 3.49 -10.33
N THR A 135 -16.82 3.50 -9.01
CA THR A 135 -15.91 4.10 -8.01
C THR A 135 -14.58 3.35 -7.96
N THR A 136 -14.65 2.02 -7.99
CA THR A 136 -13.44 1.18 -7.99
C THR A 136 -12.62 1.39 -9.26
N PHE A 137 -13.27 1.48 -10.43
CA PHE A 137 -12.60 1.76 -11.70
C PHE A 137 -11.93 3.15 -11.70
N PHE A 138 -12.62 4.16 -11.16
CA PHE A 138 -12.05 5.50 -10.99
C PHE A 138 -10.79 5.47 -10.13
N LEU A 139 -10.84 4.83 -8.95
CA LEU A 139 -9.68 4.69 -8.07
C LEU A 139 -8.54 3.89 -8.69
N PHE A 140 -8.86 2.83 -9.42
CA PHE A 140 -7.87 2.04 -10.15
C PHE A 140 -7.15 2.89 -11.21
N THR A 141 -7.89 3.68 -11.98
CA THR A 141 -7.33 4.56 -13.00
C THR A 141 -6.42 5.62 -12.39
N LEU A 142 -6.87 6.29 -11.32
CA LEU A 142 -6.04 7.26 -10.60
C LEU A 142 -4.81 6.61 -9.97
N GLY A 143 -4.96 5.42 -9.40
CA GLY A 143 -3.85 4.66 -8.84
C GLY A 143 -2.81 4.28 -9.89
N LEU A 144 -3.26 3.87 -11.09
CA LEU A 144 -2.38 3.57 -12.21
C LEU A 144 -1.60 4.81 -12.67
N ILE A 145 -2.28 5.94 -12.85
CA ILE A 145 -1.63 7.22 -13.18
C ILE A 145 -0.61 7.59 -12.10
N GLY A 146 -1.01 7.51 -10.82
CA GLY A 146 -0.13 7.80 -9.68
C GLY A 146 1.09 6.88 -9.62
N ALA A 147 0.94 5.60 -9.96
CA ALA A 147 2.06 4.65 -9.99
C ALA A 147 3.14 5.03 -11.01
N PHE A 148 2.75 5.55 -12.18
CA PHE A 148 3.70 6.06 -13.17
C PHE A 148 4.36 7.40 -12.78
N GLN A 149 3.74 8.15 -11.87
CA GLN A 149 4.23 9.45 -11.39
C GLN A 149 4.99 9.36 -10.07
N VAL A 150 5.18 8.16 -9.52
CA VAL A 150 5.97 7.98 -8.30
C VAL A 150 7.38 8.52 -8.52
N PHE A 151 7.81 9.46 -7.68
CA PHE A 151 9.15 10.06 -7.72
C PHE A 151 9.68 10.32 -6.31
N THR A 152 8.93 11.09 -5.51
CA THR A 152 9.39 11.60 -4.21
C THR A 152 9.77 10.49 -3.25
N GLN A 153 8.98 9.40 -3.16
CA GLN A 153 9.26 8.27 -2.28
C GLN A 153 10.59 7.60 -2.65
N VAL A 154 10.79 7.35 -3.95
CA VAL A 154 12.03 6.75 -4.45
C VAL A 154 13.21 7.67 -4.22
N TYR A 155 13.08 8.95 -4.56
CA TYR A 155 14.15 9.93 -4.40
C TYR A 155 14.63 10.07 -2.95
N VAL A 156 13.71 10.00 -1.98
CA VAL A 156 14.05 10.12 -0.55
C VAL A 156 14.54 8.81 0.06
N LEU A 157 13.87 7.68 -0.25
CA LEU A 157 14.20 6.38 0.34
C LEU A 157 15.39 5.72 -0.34
N THR A 158 15.45 5.74 -1.66
CA THR A 158 16.45 5.04 -2.49
C THR A 158 17.05 5.97 -3.55
N PRO A 159 17.81 7.00 -3.16
CA PRO A 159 18.31 8.04 -4.08
C PRO A 159 19.24 7.51 -5.18
N THR A 160 19.75 6.29 -5.05
CA THR A 160 20.58 5.60 -6.05
C THR A 160 19.81 4.59 -6.90
N GLY A 161 18.48 4.53 -6.79
CA GLY A 161 17.66 3.53 -7.48
C GLY A 161 17.58 2.17 -6.78
N GLY A 162 18.02 2.08 -5.53
CA GLY A 162 18.13 0.82 -4.78
C GLY A 162 19.30 -0.04 -5.22
N VAL A 163 19.63 -1.08 -4.45
CA VAL A 163 20.80 -1.92 -4.69
C VAL A 163 20.68 -2.75 -5.98
N LEU A 164 19.46 -3.21 -6.29
CA LEU A 164 19.18 -3.98 -7.51
C LEU A 164 18.67 -3.09 -8.67
N GLN A 165 18.67 -1.77 -8.49
CA GLN A 165 18.10 -0.79 -9.43
C GLN A 165 16.62 -1.04 -9.78
N ASP A 166 15.91 -1.85 -9.02
CA ASP A 166 14.49 -2.17 -9.22
C ASP A 166 13.54 -1.07 -8.72
N THR A 167 14.05 -0.08 -8.00
CA THR A 167 13.35 1.16 -7.66
C THR A 167 13.59 2.28 -8.70
N LEU A 168 14.32 2.02 -9.80
CA LEU A 168 14.46 2.92 -10.95
C LEU A 168 13.17 2.94 -11.78
N ILE A 169 12.14 3.54 -11.21
CA ILE A 169 10.86 3.75 -11.90
C ILE A 169 10.98 4.85 -12.96
N LEU A 170 10.02 4.87 -13.90
CA LEU A 170 10.05 5.72 -15.09
C LEU A 170 10.37 7.19 -14.78
N ALA A 171 9.65 7.78 -13.82
CA ALA A 171 9.84 9.19 -13.45
C ALA A 171 11.25 9.46 -12.88
N PHE A 172 11.79 8.53 -12.12
CA PHE A 172 13.13 8.65 -11.53
C PHE A 172 14.21 8.39 -12.58
N TYR A 173 14.00 7.47 -13.51
CA TYR A 173 14.91 7.21 -14.64
C TYR A 173 15.04 8.40 -15.58
N LEU A 174 13.95 9.14 -15.82
CA LEU A 174 13.98 10.35 -16.67
C LEU A 174 14.67 11.55 -15.99
N TYR A 175 14.78 11.55 -14.69
CA TYR A 175 15.43 12.59 -13.91
C TYR A 175 16.97 12.43 -13.86
N ASN A 176 17.47 11.19 -13.80
CA ASN A 176 18.90 10.86 -13.78
C ASN A 176 19.51 10.81 -15.19
#